data_dbe909733aebc8dd36415217684f6330
#
_entry.id   dbe909733aebc8dd36415217684f6330
#
_cell.length_a   1.000
_cell.length_b   1.000
_cell.length_c   1.000
_cell.angle_alpha   90.00
_cell.angle_beta   90.00
_cell.angle_gamma   90.00
#
_symmetry.space_group_name_H-M   'P 1'
#
loop_
_entity.id
_entity.type
_entity.pdbx_description
1 polymer ?
#
loop_
_entity_poly.entity_id
_entity_poly.type
_entity_poly.pdbx_seq_one_letter_code
_entity_poly.pdbx_strand_id
1 'polypeptide(L)'
;FNGLTFTLVALALNYIVQRERIASFLLFNKYKENQRELRVQANFDYLSGVILRSTFMDLSQKAIEQPECTDFFIGLVDIDYFKQINDNYGRRMGDLAIQRLSQCLEKGLEVDYRDLADFVEKFDPAKDNVLARLGGDEFFFACHCPSEAACLEKMQGLQAAFAKEEIALDGQRLS
;
A
#
# COMPACT_ATOMS: atom_id res chain seq x y z
N PHE A 1 -0.53 3.90 -65.73
CA PHE A 1 0.36 4.67 -64.82
C PHE A 1 -0.35 5.15 -63.58
N ASN A 2 -1.64 5.54 -63.63
CA ASN A 2 -2.37 6.10 -62.49
C ASN A 2 -2.69 5.08 -61.37
N GLY A 3 -2.86 3.80 -61.69
CA GLY A 3 -3.18 2.77 -60.68
C GLY A 3 -2.06 2.49 -59.69
N LEU A 4 -0.82 2.47 -60.15
CA LEU A 4 0.37 2.19 -59.34
C LEU A 4 0.67 3.31 -58.34
N THR A 5 0.46 4.56 -58.76
CA THR A 5 0.65 5.74 -57.90
C THR A 5 -0.41 5.78 -56.78
N PHE A 6 -1.67 5.46 -57.08
CA PHE A 6 -2.73 5.39 -56.05
C PHE A 6 -2.47 4.29 -55.00
N THR A 7 -1.98 3.12 -55.43
CA THR A 7 -1.66 2.03 -54.51
C THR A 7 -0.50 2.40 -53.59
N LEU A 8 0.56 3.04 -54.12
CA LEU A 8 1.69 3.50 -53.29
C LEU A 8 1.29 4.57 -52.29
N VAL A 9 0.45 5.53 -52.69
CA VAL A 9 -0.06 6.58 -51.79
C VAL A 9 -0.95 5.93 -50.68
N ALA A 10 -1.82 4.98 -51.04
CA ALA A 10 -2.67 4.28 -50.06
C ALA A 10 -1.82 3.48 -49.05
N LEU A 11 -0.77 2.80 -49.49
CA LEU A 11 0.15 2.07 -48.64
C LEU A 11 0.91 3.02 -47.71
N ALA A 12 1.39 4.15 -48.22
CA ALA A 12 2.08 5.16 -47.42
C ALA A 12 1.16 5.77 -46.36
N LEU A 13 -0.06 6.13 -46.71
CA LEU A 13 -1.07 6.62 -45.78
C LEU A 13 -1.42 5.57 -44.72
N ASN A 14 -1.64 4.33 -45.13
CA ASN A 14 -1.88 3.25 -44.17
C ASN A 14 -0.70 3.08 -43.21
N TYR A 15 0.52 3.10 -43.71
CA TYR A 15 1.72 3.01 -42.86
C TYR A 15 1.78 4.17 -41.83
N ILE A 16 1.54 5.42 -42.27
CA ILE A 16 1.52 6.59 -41.41
C ILE A 16 0.44 6.43 -40.31
N VAL A 17 -0.77 6.09 -40.70
CA VAL A 17 -1.91 5.89 -39.78
C VAL A 17 -1.60 4.78 -38.76
N GLN A 18 -1.03 3.67 -39.20
CA GLN A 18 -0.66 2.57 -38.29
C GLN A 18 0.43 3.00 -37.32
N ARG A 19 1.44 3.73 -37.80
CA ARG A 19 2.51 4.27 -36.95
C ARG A 19 1.98 5.23 -35.90
N GLU A 20 1.08 6.13 -36.26
CA GLU A 20 0.43 7.06 -35.31
C GLU A 20 -0.44 6.32 -34.29
N ARG A 21 -1.19 5.29 -34.69
CA ARG A 21 -1.98 4.47 -33.77
C ARG A 21 -1.08 3.77 -32.74
N ILE A 22 0.03 3.18 -33.19
CA ILE A 22 0.98 2.51 -32.28
C ILE A 22 1.60 3.53 -31.32
N ALA A 23 2.04 4.70 -31.82
CA ALA A 23 2.60 5.75 -30.99
C ALA A 23 1.60 6.26 -29.95
N SER A 24 0.35 6.50 -30.34
CA SER A 24 -0.73 6.93 -29.45
C SER A 24 -1.04 5.87 -28.39
N PHE A 25 -1.06 4.59 -28.76
CA PHE A 25 -1.29 3.47 -27.83
C PHE A 25 -0.15 3.37 -26.80
N LEU A 26 1.12 3.50 -27.24
CA LEU A 26 2.28 3.49 -26.33
C LEU A 26 2.27 4.69 -25.36
N LEU A 27 1.95 5.88 -25.88
CA LEU A 27 1.80 7.08 -25.04
C LEU A 27 0.68 6.94 -24.02
N PHE A 28 -0.46 6.40 -24.43
CA PHE A 28 -1.60 6.16 -23.54
C PHE A 28 -1.26 5.16 -22.43
N ASN A 29 -0.57 4.06 -22.77
CA ASN A 29 -0.13 3.08 -21.76
C ASN A 29 0.88 3.69 -20.78
N LYS A 30 1.86 4.45 -21.29
CA LYS A 30 2.82 5.15 -20.44
C LYS A 30 2.14 6.18 -19.54
N TYR A 31 1.16 6.92 -20.04
CA TYR A 31 0.37 7.84 -19.24
C TYR A 31 -0.37 7.13 -18.13
N LYS A 32 -1.03 6.00 -18.42
CA LYS A 32 -1.71 5.17 -17.41
C LYS A 32 -0.75 4.67 -16.33
N GLU A 33 0.42 4.18 -16.73
CA GLU A 33 1.45 3.69 -15.81
C GLU A 33 1.93 4.82 -14.89
N ASN A 34 2.27 5.97 -15.43
CA ASN A 34 2.65 7.14 -14.63
C ASN A 34 1.54 7.57 -13.65
N GLN A 35 0.27 7.54 -14.07
CA GLN A 35 -0.86 7.84 -13.19
C GLN A 35 -0.97 6.83 -12.04
N ARG A 36 -0.75 5.54 -12.30
CA ARG A 36 -0.74 4.51 -11.24
C ARG A 36 0.41 4.74 -10.26
N GLU A 37 1.61 5.00 -10.75
CA GLU A 37 2.76 5.31 -9.89
C GLU A 37 2.51 6.54 -9.01
N LEU A 38 1.98 7.62 -9.57
CA LEU A 38 1.63 8.82 -8.82
C LEU A 38 0.58 8.55 -7.74
N ARG A 39 -0.43 7.72 -8.02
CA ARG A 39 -1.43 7.32 -7.03
C ARG A 39 -0.80 6.51 -5.89
N VAL A 40 0.08 5.58 -6.19
CA VAL A 40 0.80 4.81 -5.16
C VAL A 40 1.65 5.74 -4.30
N GLN A 41 2.44 6.63 -4.90
CA GLN A 41 3.27 7.59 -4.17
C GLN A 41 2.45 8.56 -3.30
N ALA A 42 1.25 8.94 -3.76
CA ALA A 42 0.37 9.85 -3.03
C ALA A 42 -0.33 9.19 -1.82
N ASN A 43 -0.48 7.87 -1.82
CA ASN A 43 -1.29 7.16 -0.85
C ASN A 43 -0.51 6.18 0.04
N PHE A 44 0.70 5.77 -0.35
CA PHE A 44 1.47 4.74 0.35
C PHE A 44 2.84 5.21 0.81
N ASP A 45 3.24 4.76 2.00
CA ASP A 45 4.58 4.98 2.55
C ASP A 45 5.58 4.02 1.89
N TYR A 46 6.66 4.58 1.33
CA TYR A 46 7.64 3.82 0.55
C TYR A 46 8.46 2.82 1.40
N LEU A 47 8.63 3.09 2.71
CA LEU A 47 9.43 2.23 3.59
C LEU A 47 8.62 1.02 4.07
N SER A 48 7.41 1.27 4.55
CA SER A 48 6.55 0.24 5.15
C SER A 48 5.61 -0.44 4.13
N GLY A 49 5.33 0.20 2.99
CA GLY A 49 4.40 -0.30 1.98
C GLY A 49 2.92 -0.11 2.31
N VAL A 50 2.58 0.38 3.51
CA VAL A 50 1.20 0.63 3.94
C VAL A 50 0.75 2.04 3.58
N ILE A 51 -0.55 2.36 3.77
CA ILE A 51 -1.07 3.67 3.41
C ILE A 51 -0.51 4.79 4.30
N LEU A 52 -0.53 6.01 3.76
CA LEU A 52 -0.15 7.22 4.49
C LEU A 52 -1.25 7.63 5.49
N ARG A 53 -0.85 8.40 6.50
CA ARG A 53 -1.77 8.96 7.50
C ARG A 53 -2.97 9.67 6.88
N SER A 54 -2.75 10.54 5.90
CA SER A 54 -3.84 11.29 5.23
C SER A 54 -4.88 10.36 4.63
N THR A 55 -4.43 9.37 3.87
CA THR A 55 -5.29 8.36 3.24
C THR A 55 -6.06 7.55 4.28
N PHE A 56 -5.40 7.16 5.38
CA PHE A 56 -6.05 6.45 6.49
C PHE A 56 -7.19 7.26 7.09
N MET A 57 -6.96 8.57 7.34
CA MET A 57 -7.99 9.44 7.92
C MET A 57 -9.21 9.54 7.00
N ASP A 58 -8.97 9.70 5.68
CA ASP A 58 -10.06 9.79 4.69
C ASP A 58 -10.87 8.48 4.61
N LEU A 59 -10.19 7.32 4.61
CA LEU A 59 -10.85 6.01 4.55
C LEU A 59 -11.60 5.68 5.84
N SER A 60 -10.99 5.96 7.00
CA SER A 60 -11.61 5.73 8.30
C SER A 60 -12.83 6.61 8.50
N GLN A 61 -12.78 7.86 8.06
CA GLN A 61 -13.94 8.76 8.10
C GLN A 61 -15.10 8.23 7.26
N LYS A 62 -14.82 7.74 6.03
CA LYS A 62 -15.83 7.08 5.20
C LYS A 62 -16.47 5.87 5.89
N ALA A 63 -15.68 5.08 6.63
CA ALA A 63 -16.19 3.93 7.36
C ALA A 63 -17.08 4.35 8.55
N ILE A 64 -16.67 5.34 9.33
CA ILE A 64 -17.43 5.84 10.49
C ILE A 64 -18.77 6.49 10.06
N GLU A 65 -18.82 7.13 8.89
CA GLU A 65 -20.02 7.75 8.34
C GLU A 65 -21.05 6.73 7.82
N GLN A 66 -20.66 5.45 7.68
CA GLN A 66 -21.57 4.38 7.26
C GLN A 66 -22.30 3.75 8.46
N PRO A 67 -23.63 3.81 8.55
CA PRO A 67 -24.40 3.27 9.68
C PRO A 67 -24.27 1.75 9.85
N GLU A 68 -23.82 1.06 8.80
CA GLU A 68 -23.69 -0.40 8.77
C GLU A 68 -22.36 -0.91 9.33
N CYS A 69 -21.36 -0.03 9.52
CA CYS A 69 -20.05 -0.35 10.06
C CYS A 69 -20.06 -0.30 11.60
N THR A 70 -20.64 -1.30 12.25
CA THR A 70 -20.76 -1.37 13.72
C THR A 70 -19.63 -2.17 14.39
N ASP A 71 -18.85 -2.91 13.63
CA ASP A 71 -17.78 -3.81 14.06
C ASP A 71 -16.37 -3.34 13.65
N PHE A 72 -16.24 -2.06 13.32
CA PHE A 72 -15.01 -1.43 12.85
C PHE A 72 -14.25 -0.78 14.00
N PHE A 73 -13.07 -1.32 14.31
CA PHE A 73 -12.22 -0.88 15.41
C PHE A 73 -10.97 -0.19 14.88
N ILE A 74 -10.61 0.93 15.50
CA ILE A 74 -9.41 1.72 15.17
C ILE A 74 -8.46 1.66 16.35
N GLY A 75 -7.17 1.46 16.07
CA GLY A 75 -6.13 1.44 17.09
C GLY A 75 -4.79 1.94 16.60
N LEU A 76 -3.87 2.08 17.56
CA LEU A 76 -2.49 2.52 17.37
C LEU A 76 -1.55 1.39 17.80
N VAL A 77 -0.48 1.21 17.02
CA VAL A 77 0.65 0.31 17.32
C VAL A 77 1.93 1.11 17.21
N ASP A 78 2.85 0.88 18.14
CA ASP A 78 4.15 1.53 18.22
C ASP A 78 5.23 0.49 18.52
N ILE A 79 6.49 0.73 18.10
CA ILE A 79 7.62 -0.13 18.44
C ILE A 79 8.26 0.34 19.75
N ASP A 80 8.15 -0.49 20.79
CA ASP A 80 8.79 -0.19 22.06
C ASP A 80 10.29 0.04 21.90
N TYR A 81 10.78 1.13 22.50
CA TYR A 81 12.20 1.50 22.48
C TYR A 81 12.83 1.71 21.09
N PHE A 82 12.04 2.07 20.08
CA PHE A 82 12.53 2.25 18.70
C PHE A 82 13.75 3.17 18.58
N LYS A 83 13.78 4.25 19.36
CA LYS A 83 14.96 5.13 19.42
C LYS A 83 16.22 4.37 19.84
N GLN A 84 16.12 3.46 20.81
CA GLN A 84 17.27 2.67 21.27
C GLN A 84 17.73 1.68 20.19
N ILE A 85 16.81 1.14 19.40
CA ILE A 85 17.14 0.31 18.24
C ILE A 85 18.00 1.12 17.27
N ASN A 86 17.57 2.32 16.91
CA ASN A 86 18.33 3.19 16.02
C ASN A 86 19.70 3.61 16.58
N ASP A 87 19.75 3.95 17.87
CA ASP A 87 20.99 4.41 18.54
C ASP A 87 22.01 3.27 18.69
N ASN A 88 21.57 2.04 18.97
CA ASN A 88 22.45 0.89 19.20
C ASN A 88 22.83 0.13 17.94
N TYR A 89 21.91 0.01 16.96
CA TYR A 89 22.06 -0.84 15.77
C TYR A 89 22.08 -0.05 14.44
N GLY A 90 21.83 1.25 14.52
CA GLY A 90 21.80 2.14 13.37
C GLY A 90 20.43 2.18 12.66
N ARG A 91 20.22 3.22 11.86
CA ARG A 91 18.94 3.49 11.17
C ARG A 91 18.49 2.36 10.26
N ARG A 92 19.40 1.65 9.60
CA ARG A 92 19.06 0.51 8.72
C ARG A 92 18.37 -0.62 9.48
N MET A 93 18.75 -0.87 10.73
CA MET A 93 18.07 -1.84 11.59
C MET A 93 16.67 -1.35 11.99
N GLY A 94 16.54 -0.06 12.31
CA GLY A 94 15.22 0.54 12.55
C GLY A 94 14.30 0.46 11.34
N ASP A 95 14.81 0.78 10.14
CA ASP A 95 14.03 0.64 8.90
C ASP A 95 13.58 -0.80 8.67
N LEU A 96 14.42 -1.77 8.95
CA LEU A 96 14.08 -3.19 8.85
C LEU A 96 13.03 -3.59 9.91
N ALA A 97 13.11 -3.07 11.13
CA ALA A 97 12.11 -3.30 12.17
C ALA A 97 10.73 -2.76 11.74
N ILE A 98 10.68 -1.55 11.16
CA ILE A 98 9.46 -0.96 10.60
C ILE A 98 8.87 -1.86 9.51
N GLN A 99 9.69 -2.33 8.55
CA GLN A 99 9.24 -3.22 7.47
C GLN A 99 8.72 -4.55 8.00
N ARG A 100 9.36 -5.13 9.02
CA ARG A 100 8.92 -6.39 9.63
C ARG A 100 7.62 -6.23 10.40
N LEU A 101 7.48 -5.15 11.17
CA LEU A 101 6.23 -4.85 11.87
C LEU A 101 5.09 -4.66 10.87
N SER A 102 5.31 -3.88 9.81
CA SER A 102 4.33 -3.66 8.75
C SER A 102 3.85 -4.99 8.15
N GLN A 103 4.76 -5.88 7.74
CA GLN A 103 4.44 -7.20 7.19
C GLN A 103 3.67 -8.09 8.19
N CYS A 104 4.06 -8.05 9.48
CA CYS A 104 3.37 -8.79 10.53
C CYS A 104 1.92 -8.29 10.71
N LEU A 105 1.75 -6.97 10.75
CA LEU A 105 0.43 -6.33 10.90
C LEU A 105 -0.45 -6.55 9.66
N GLU A 106 0.07 -6.36 8.44
CA GLU A 106 -0.68 -6.62 7.19
C GLU A 106 -1.25 -8.03 7.17
N LYS A 107 -0.38 -9.01 7.45
CA LYS A 107 -0.78 -10.41 7.48
C LYS A 107 -1.80 -10.71 8.57
N GLY A 108 -1.57 -10.21 9.78
CA GLY A 108 -2.42 -10.51 10.92
C GLY A 108 -3.75 -9.76 10.91
N LEU A 109 -3.79 -8.57 10.33
CA LEU A 109 -5.02 -7.81 10.13
C LEU A 109 -5.73 -8.18 8.82
N GLU A 110 -5.15 -9.07 8.01
CA GLU A 110 -5.70 -9.48 6.72
C GLU A 110 -5.92 -8.29 5.76
N VAL A 111 -4.98 -7.33 5.80
CA VAL A 111 -5.01 -6.18 4.90
C VAL A 111 -4.57 -6.60 3.51
N ASP A 112 -5.34 -6.26 2.49
CA ASP A 112 -5.09 -6.66 1.12
C ASP A 112 -4.79 -5.47 0.21
N TYR A 113 -3.50 -5.17 0.04
CA TYR A 113 -3.01 -4.11 -0.84
C TYR A 113 -2.56 -4.62 -2.23
N ARG A 114 -3.12 -5.73 -2.72
CA ARG A 114 -2.70 -6.34 -4.01
C ARG A 114 -2.73 -5.38 -5.20
N ASP A 115 -3.63 -4.43 -5.20
CA ASP A 115 -3.70 -3.37 -6.23
C ASP A 115 -3.61 -1.98 -5.59
N LEU A 116 -2.39 -1.60 -5.18
CA LEU A 116 -2.10 -0.35 -4.49
C LEU A 116 -2.70 0.88 -5.19
N ALA A 117 -2.62 0.93 -6.52
CA ALA A 117 -3.06 2.08 -7.28
C ALA A 117 -4.58 2.29 -7.24
N ASP A 118 -5.33 1.20 -7.12
CA ASP A 118 -6.79 1.20 -7.15
C ASP A 118 -7.42 0.98 -5.77
N PHE A 119 -6.62 0.57 -4.76
CA PHE A 119 -7.12 0.25 -3.41
C PHE A 119 -7.99 1.36 -2.82
N VAL A 120 -7.50 2.61 -2.85
CA VAL A 120 -8.21 3.75 -2.26
C VAL A 120 -9.55 4.04 -2.95
N GLU A 121 -9.62 3.81 -4.27
CA GLU A 121 -10.85 4.00 -5.06
C GLU A 121 -11.86 2.86 -4.83
N LYS A 122 -11.36 1.63 -4.62
CA LYS A 122 -12.16 0.41 -4.45
C LYS A 122 -12.45 0.06 -3.00
N PHE A 123 -11.94 0.83 -2.05
CA PHE A 123 -12.10 0.58 -0.62
C PHE A 123 -13.58 0.42 -0.25
N ASP A 124 -13.93 -0.73 0.29
CA ASP A 124 -15.25 -1.05 0.83
C ASP A 124 -15.22 -0.98 2.37
N PRO A 125 -15.77 0.08 2.98
CA PRO A 125 -15.75 0.25 4.43
C PRO A 125 -16.40 -0.87 5.22
N ALA A 126 -17.24 -1.69 4.60
CA ALA A 126 -17.93 -2.80 5.26
C ALA A 126 -17.11 -4.11 5.27
N LYS A 127 -15.95 -4.14 4.60
CA LYS A 127 -15.18 -5.39 4.43
C LYS A 127 -13.69 -5.22 4.61
N ASP A 128 -13.16 -4.06 4.16
CA ASP A 128 -11.72 -3.89 4.03
C ASP A 128 -11.11 -3.41 5.35
N ASN A 129 -10.03 -4.07 5.74
CA ASN A 129 -9.17 -3.62 6.82
C ASN A 129 -8.10 -2.69 6.25
N VAL A 130 -7.64 -1.75 7.05
CA VAL A 130 -6.60 -0.79 6.66
C VAL A 130 -5.50 -0.69 7.70
N LEU A 131 -4.28 -0.50 7.22
CA LEU A 131 -3.09 -0.27 8.02
C LEU A 131 -2.34 0.92 7.45
N ALA A 132 -1.96 1.86 8.29
CA ALA A 132 -1.26 3.07 7.89
C ALA A 132 -0.05 3.34 8.77
N ARG A 133 0.94 4.02 8.22
CA ARG A 133 2.04 4.57 9.00
C ARG A 133 1.83 6.07 9.21
N LEU A 134 1.91 6.50 10.50
CA LEU A 134 1.79 7.91 10.83
C LEU A 134 3.09 8.67 10.61
N GLY A 135 4.19 8.01 10.89
CA GLY A 135 5.55 8.50 10.84
C GLY A 135 6.40 7.82 11.93
N GLY A 136 7.70 7.79 11.76
CA GLY A 136 8.55 7.07 12.71
C GLY A 136 8.20 5.59 12.78
N ASP A 137 7.87 5.13 13.96
CA ASP A 137 7.53 3.78 14.36
C ASP A 137 6.03 3.58 14.64
N GLU A 138 5.21 4.64 14.48
CA GLU A 138 3.78 4.62 14.77
C GLU A 138 2.94 4.17 13.59
N PHE A 139 2.03 3.21 13.85
CA PHE A 139 1.07 2.68 12.89
C PHE A 139 -0.35 2.82 13.40
N PHE A 140 -1.26 3.26 12.53
CA PHE A 140 -2.69 3.12 12.74
C PHE A 140 -3.22 1.90 12.00
N PHE A 141 -4.15 1.21 12.65
CA PHE A 141 -4.94 0.19 11.99
C PHE A 141 -6.42 0.46 12.15
N ALA A 142 -7.22 -0.02 11.22
CA ALA A 142 -8.65 -0.13 11.35
C ALA A 142 -9.08 -1.48 10.78
N CYS A 143 -9.82 -2.25 11.57
CA CYS A 143 -10.20 -3.60 11.19
C CYS A 143 -11.57 -3.98 11.71
N HIS A 144 -12.19 -4.93 11.02
CA HIS A 144 -13.43 -5.56 11.43
C HIS A 144 -13.16 -6.65 12.45
N CYS A 145 -13.84 -6.58 13.59
CA CYS A 145 -13.83 -7.60 14.64
C CYS A 145 -15.22 -7.75 15.23
N PRO A 146 -15.62 -8.97 15.61
CA PRO A 146 -16.97 -9.21 16.16
C PRO A 146 -17.22 -8.55 17.52
N SER A 147 -16.16 -8.13 18.22
CA SER A 147 -16.21 -7.41 19.49
C SER A 147 -14.88 -6.76 19.82
N GLU A 148 -14.88 -5.79 20.74
CA GLU A 148 -13.66 -5.17 21.29
C GLU A 148 -12.71 -6.22 21.89
N ALA A 149 -13.25 -7.20 22.64
CA ALA A 149 -12.45 -8.27 23.22
C ALA A 149 -11.74 -9.11 22.16
N ALA A 150 -12.42 -9.44 21.04
CA ALA A 150 -11.83 -10.16 19.93
C ALA A 150 -10.73 -9.33 19.21
N CYS A 151 -10.96 -8.03 19.06
CA CYS A 151 -9.95 -7.12 18.51
C CYS A 151 -8.70 -7.07 19.40
N LEU A 152 -8.88 -6.94 20.71
CA LEU A 152 -7.79 -6.91 21.69
C LEU A 152 -7.01 -8.24 21.68
N GLU A 153 -7.68 -9.37 21.67
CA GLU A 153 -7.05 -10.70 21.59
C GLU A 153 -6.22 -10.84 20.30
N LYS A 154 -6.78 -10.40 19.16
CA LYS A 154 -6.07 -10.38 17.88
C LYS A 154 -4.78 -9.54 17.97
N MET A 155 -4.84 -8.34 18.53
CA MET A 155 -3.68 -7.47 18.69
C MET A 155 -2.64 -8.02 19.65
N GLN A 156 -3.03 -8.62 20.76
CA GLN A 156 -2.14 -9.32 21.69
C GLN A 156 -1.44 -10.51 21.01
N GLY A 157 -2.16 -11.26 20.19
CA GLY A 157 -1.58 -12.32 19.37
C GLY A 157 -0.53 -11.82 18.39
N LEU A 158 -0.78 -10.68 17.73
CA LEU A 158 0.18 -10.04 16.82
C LEU A 158 1.41 -9.52 17.54
N GLN A 159 1.24 -8.89 18.70
CA GLN A 159 2.34 -8.46 19.55
C GLN A 159 3.23 -9.64 19.96
N ALA A 160 2.62 -10.74 20.40
CA ALA A 160 3.35 -11.95 20.77
C ALA A 160 4.04 -12.64 19.57
N ALA A 161 3.48 -12.51 18.37
CA ALA A 161 4.09 -13.02 17.15
C ALA A 161 5.29 -12.18 16.74
N PHE A 162 5.15 -10.86 16.74
CA PHE A 162 6.23 -9.94 16.41
C PHE A 162 7.41 -10.02 17.40
N ALA A 163 7.11 -10.15 18.69
CA ALA A 163 8.14 -10.30 19.73
C ALA A 163 9.00 -11.59 19.58
N LYS A 164 8.57 -12.55 18.75
CA LYS A 164 9.32 -13.77 18.46
C LYS A 164 10.11 -13.69 17.15
N GLU A 165 9.91 -12.63 16.37
CA GLU A 165 10.65 -12.46 15.13
C GLU A 165 12.10 -12.06 15.40
N GLU A 166 13.03 -12.83 14.87
CA GLU A 166 14.44 -12.44 14.82
C GLU A 166 14.66 -11.49 13.64
N ILE A 167 15.04 -10.26 13.94
CA ILE A 167 15.44 -9.29 12.91
C ILE A 167 16.96 -9.31 12.84
N ALA A 168 17.51 -9.70 11.69
CA ALA A 168 18.96 -9.79 11.50
C ALA A 168 19.42 -8.95 10.31
N LEU A 169 20.50 -8.17 10.48
CA LEU A 169 21.14 -7.36 9.47
C LEU A 169 22.65 -7.32 9.70
N ASP A 170 23.44 -7.60 8.65
CA ASP A 170 24.91 -7.49 8.65
C ASP A 170 25.59 -8.20 9.86
N GLY A 171 25.04 -9.35 10.31
CA GLY A 171 25.53 -10.12 11.45
C GLY A 171 25.06 -9.65 12.82
N GLN A 172 24.31 -8.58 12.90
CA GLN A 172 23.62 -8.12 14.12
C GLN A 172 22.22 -8.73 14.19
N ARG A 173 21.74 -9.02 15.40
CA ARG A 173 20.39 -9.56 15.64
C ARG A 173 19.67 -8.72 16.67
N LEU A 174 18.40 -8.45 16.40
CA LEU A 174 17.44 -7.88 17.33
C LEU A 174 16.43 -8.98 17.67
N SER A 175 16.24 -9.27 18.92
CA SER A 175 15.28 -10.26 19.44
C SER A 175 14.41 -9.63 20.53
#